data_8072f04cc540abde34e0a1954e146d4d
#
_entry.id   8072f04cc540abde34e0a1954e146d4d
#
_cell.length_a   1.000
_cell.length_b   1.000
_cell.length_c   1.000
_cell.angle_alpha   90.00
_cell.angle_beta   90.00
_cell.angle_gamma   90.00
#
_symmetry.space_group_name_H-M   'P 1'
#
loop_
_entity.id
_entity.type
_entity.pdbx_description
1 polymer ?
#
loop_
_entity_poly.entity_id
_entity_poly.type
_entity_poly.pdbx_seq_one_letter_code
_entity_poly.pdbx_strand_id
1 'polypeptide(L)'
;MNQVPSPIDFAALLDMLGGDKQIVASLLSKFAEELTSDLAASEQAVVDGDAEALRQIAHRIKGTSANLHALMLSAAARELEQACTEADASLMTIKQQVMSDQARLVRETIESWRTDS
;
A
#
# COMPACT_ATOMS: atom_id res chain seq x y z
N MET A 1 -20.24 18.38 3.64
CA MET A 1 -20.28 16.96 3.89
C MET A 1 -18.88 16.37 3.80
N ASN A 2 -18.49 15.63 4.82
CA ASN A 2 -17.17 15.03 4.85
C ASN A 2 -17.14 13.78 4.02
N GLN A 3 -16.44 13.84 2.90
CA GLN A 3 -16.20 12.66 2.11
C GLN A 3 -14.86 12.06 2.52
N VAL A 4 -14.85 10.77 2.79
CA VAL A 4 -13.60 10.06 3.03
C VAL A 4 -12.84 10.00 1.70
N PRO A 5 -11.57 10.42 1.66
CA PRO A 5 -10.80 10.32 0.43
C PRO A 5 -10.71 8.88 -0.04
N SER A 6 -10.78 8.67 -1.35
CA SER A 6 -10.59 7.35 -1.93
C SER A 6 -9.18 6.85 -1.60
N PRO A 7 -9.01 5.54 -1.30
CA PRO A 7 -7.66 4.98 -1.09
C PRO A 7 -6.73 5.13 -2.29
N ILE A 8 -7.29 5.31 -3.49
CA ILE A 8 -6.54 5.60 -4.71
C ILE A 8 -7.17 6.81 -5.40
N ASP A 9 -6.34 7.76 -5.83
CA ASP A 9 -6.80 8.88 -6.66
C ASP A 9 -6.79 8.44 -8.13
N PHE A 10 -7.90 7.85 -8.57
CA PHE A 10 -8.03 7.34 -9.94
C PHE A 10 -7.95 8.45 -10.99
N ALA A 11 -8.50 9.62 -10.68
CA ALA A 11 -8.46 10.74 -11.61
C ALA A 11 -7.01 11.17 -11.91
N ALA A 12 -6.19 11.29 -10.85
CA ALA A 12 -4.78 11.63 -11.00
C ALA A 12 -4.03 10.54 -11.76
N LEU A 13 -4.31 9.28 -11.45
CA LEU A 13 -3.65 8.15 -12.10
C LEU A 13 -4.00 8.06 -13.58
N LEU A 14 -5.28 8.23 -13.92
CA LEU A 14 -5.73 8.25 -15.31
C LEU A 14 -5.08 9.40 -16.08
N ASP A 15 -5.05 10.59 -15.47
CA ASP A 15 -4.43 11.77 -16.10
C ASP A 15 -2.94 11.52 -16.38
N MET A 16 -2.23 10.95 -15.42
CA MET A 16 -0.81 10.63 -15.56
C MET A 16 -0.56 9.65 -16.71
N LEU A 17 -1.50 8.74 -16.97
CA LEU A 17 -1.35 7.71 -18.00
C LEU A 17 -2.15 8.00 -19.26
N GLY A 18 -2.47 9.28 -19.51
CA GLY A 18 -3.10 9.72 -20.75
C GLY A 18 -4.55 9.27 -20.91
N GLY A 19 -5.22 8.94 -19.81
CA GLY A 19 -6.63 8.50 -19.82
C GLY A 19 -6.83 7.06 -20.24
N ASP A 20 -5.77 6.28 -20.38
CA ASP A 20 -5.86 4.88 -20.83
C ASP A 20 -6.27 3.96 -19.68
N LYS A 21 -7.55 3.61 -19.63
CA LYS A 21 -8.11 2.76 -18.57
C LYS A 21 -7.52 1.35 -18.56
N GLN A 22 -7.14 0.83 -19.72
CA GLN A 22 -6.57 -0.52 -19.80
C GLN A 22 -5.19 -0.57 -19.15
N ILE A 23 -4.38 0.45 -19.38
CA ILE A 23 -3.07 0.55 -18.75
C ILE A 23 -3.24 0.69 -17.24
N VAL A 24 -4.15 1.55 -16.79
CA VAL A 24 -4.44 1.71 -15.36
C VAL A 24 -4.87 0.38 -14.75
N ALA A 25 -5.79 -0.33 -15.40
CA ALA A 25 -6.29 -1.62 -14.90
C ALA A 25 -5.15 -2.64 -14.77
N SER A 26 -4.27 -2.71 -15.77
CA SER A 26 -3.13 -3.63 -15.73
C SER A 26 -2.17 -3.31 -14.58
N LEU A 27 -1.84 -2.03 -14.41
CA LEU A 27 -0.94 -1.61 -13.33
C LEU A 27 -1.55 -1.88 -11.96
N LEU A 28 -2.84 -1.60 -11.78
CA LEU A 28 -3.51 -1.82 -10.51
C LEU A 28 -3.65 -3.30 -10.18
N SER A 29 -3.90 -4.15 -11.19
CA SER A 29 -3.96 -5.60 -10.97
C SER A 29 -2.62 -6.14 -10.50
N LYS A 30 -1.54 -5.71 -11.14
CA LYS A 30 -0.19 -6.11 -10.74
C LYS A 30 0.13 -5.62 -9.32
N PHE A 31 -0.23 -4.38 -9.03
CA PHE A 31 -0.03 -3.80 -7.70
C PHE A 31 -0.77 -4.59 -6.63
N ALA A 32 -2.03 -4.96 -6.88
CA ALA A 32 -2.82 -5.75 -5.93
C ALA A 32 -2.18 -7.11 -5.65
N GLU A 33 -1.64 -7.78 -6.68
CA GLU A 33 -0.93 -9.05 -6.51
C GLU A 33 0.32 -8.87 -5.67
N GLU A 34 1.11 -7.83 -5.97
CA GLU A 34 2.34 -7.54 -5.22
C GLU A 34 2.03 -7.21 -3.77
N LEU A 35 0.95 -6.45 -3.51
CA LEU A 35 0.52 -6.13 -2.15
C LEU A 35 0.18 -7.39 -1.36
N THR A 36 -0.53 -8.34 -1.98
CA THR A 36 -0.89 -9.58 -1.31
C THR A 36 0.37 -10.33 -0.84
N SER A 37 1.36 -10.44 -1.70
CA SER A 37 2.62 -11.09 -1.39
C SER A 37 3.41 -10.31 -0.33
N ASP A 38 3.50 -9.00 -0.48
CA ASP A 38 4.27 -8.14 0.45
C ASP A 38 3.63 -8.12 1.83
N LEU A 39 2.30 -8.15 1.93
CA LEU A 39 1.63 -8.18 3.24
C LEU A 39 1.93 -9.47 3.98
N ALA A 40 1.88 -10.61 3.29
CA ALA A 40 2.22 -11.88 3.91
C ALA A 40 3.66 -11.87 4.41
N ALA A 41 4.59 -11.36 3.61
CA ALA A 41 5.99 -11.24 4.00
C ALA A 41 6.17 -10.30 5.19
N SER A 42 5.40 -9.20 5.25
CA SER A 42 5.49 -8.24 6.36
C SER A 42 4.98 -8.87 7.67
N GLU A 43 3.92 -9.66 7.61
CA GLU A 43 3.41 -10.36 8.78
C GLU A 43 4.45 -11.34 9.32
N GLN A 44 5.10 -12.08 8.43
CA GLN A 44 6.14 -13.01 8.81
C GLN A 44 7.34 -12.30 9.42
N ALA A 45 7.73 -11.17 8.85
CA ALA A 45 8.85 -10.38 9.39
C ALA A 45 8.57 -9.89 10.81
N VAL A 46 7.32 -9.51 11.11
CA VAL A 46 6.94 -9.13 12.48
C VAL A 46 7.07 -10.32 13.42
N VAL A 47 6.56 -11.49 13.01
CA VAL A 47 6.66 -12.72 13.82
C VAL A 47 8.12 -13.09 14.09
N ASP A 48 8.97 -12.94 13.09
CA ASP A 48 10.39 -13.29 13.19
C ASP A 48 11.24 -12.22 13.91
N GLY A 49 10.65 -11.05 14.17
CA GLY A 49 11.39 -9.93 14.74
C GLY A 49 12.46 -9.37 13.78
N ASP A 50 12.27 -9.55 12.49
CA ASP A 50 13.24 -9.14 11.46
C ASP A 50 12.93 -7.71 10.99
N ALA A 51 13.48 -6.74 11.74
CA ALA A 51 13.25 -5.32 11.46
C ALA A 51 13.78 -4.90 10.10
N GLU A 52 14.90 -5.45 9.64
CA GLU A 52 15.49 -5.08 8.35
C GLU A 52 14.62 -5.60 7.18
N ALA A 53 14.13 -6.83 7.27
CA ALA A 53 13.23 -7.36 6.25
C ALA A 53 11.95 -6.54 6.19
N LEU A 54 11.39 -6.20 7.35
CA LEU A 54 10.17 -5.39 7.44
C LEU A 54 10.39 -3.99 6.86
N ARG A 55 11.55 -3.39 7.16
CA ARG A 55 11.91 -2.07 6.63
C ARG A 55 11.96 -2.07 5.10
N GLN A 56 12.56 -3.10 4.51
CA GLN A 56 12.67 -3.21 3.05
C GLN A 56 11.30 -3.36 2.40
N ILE A 57 10.42 -4.14 3.00
CA ILE A 57 9.04 -4.32 2.51
C ILE A 57 8.29 -2.99 2.57
N ALA A 58 8.38 -2.30 3.72
CA ALA A 58 7.71 -1.01 3.90
C ALA A 58 8.22 0.02 2.89
N HIS A 59 9.54 0.06 2.66
CA HIS A 59 10.15 0.97 1.70
C HIS A 59 9.60 0.74 0.29
N ARG A 60 9.49 -0.51 -0.12
CA ARG A 60 8.98 -0.88 -1.44
C ARG A 60 7.51 -0.48 -1.60
N ILE A 61 6.68 -0.80 -0.59
CA ILE A 61 5.25 -0.44 -0.61
C ILE A 61 5.08 1.08 -0.64
N LYS A 62 5.88 1.81 0.14
CA LYS A 62 5.85 3.28 0.15
C LYS A 62 6.05 3.85 -1.25
N GLY A 63 7.08 3.40 -1.95
CA GLY A 63 7.40 3.90 -3.28
C GLY A 63 6.34 3.54 -4.33
N THR A 64 5.93 2.27 -4.35
CA THR A 64 4.96 1.78 -5.33
C THR A 64 3.60 2.46 -5.14
N SER A 65 3.14 2.56 -3.88
CA SER A 65 1.84 3.17 -3.60
C SER A 65 1.83 4.67 -3.90
N ALA A 66 2.93 5.37 -3.66
CA ALA A 66 3.04 6.77 -4.04
C ALA A 66 2.92 6.94 -5.57
N ASN A 67 3.60 6.09 -6.32
CA ASN A 67 3.57 6.13 -7.79
C ASN A 67 2.17 5.87 -8.35
N LEU A 68 1.36 5.09 -7.65
CA LEU A 68 0.00 4.74 -8.09
C LEU A 68 -1.08 5.57 -7.39
N HIS A 69 -0.69 6.66 -6.77
CA HIS A 69 -1.58 7.62 -6.09
C HIS A 69 -2.43 6.98 -4.98
N ALA A 70 -1.86 6.00 -4.28
CA ALA A 70 -2.42 5.42 -3.06
C ALA A 70 -1.71 6.05 -1.87
N LEU A 71 -1.97 7.35 -1.64
CA LEU A 71 -1.14 8.17 -0.76
C LEU A 71 -1.27 7.81 0.72
N MET A 72 -2.45 7.36 1.16
CA MET A 72 -2.63 6.94 2.56
C MET A 72 -1.86 5.67 2.86
N LEU A 73 -1.83 4.74 1.91
CA LEU A 73 -1.02 3.53 2.05
C LEU A 73 0.47 3.89 2.07
N SER A 74 0.90 4.79 1.19
CA SER A 74 2.29 5.26 1.14
C SER A 74 2.70 5.87 2.48
N ALA A 75 1.84 6.69 3.08
CA ALA A 75 2.10 7.31 4.38
C ALA A 75 2.20 6.27 5.48
N ALA A 76 1.31 5.27 5.49
CA ALA A 76 1.34 4.19 6.48
C ALA A 76 2.63 3.37 6.36
N ALA A 77 3.06 3.08 5.13
CA ALA A 77 4.30 2.35 4.88
C ALA A 77 5.53 3.16 5.35
N ARG A 78 5.51 4.47 5.15
CA ARG A 78 6.59 5.35 5.62
C ARG A 78 6.71 5.32 7.14
N GLU A 79 5.58 5.35 7.84
CA GLU A 79 5.59 5.28 9.30
C GLU A 79 6.12 3.93 9.80
N LEU A 80 5.81 2.84 9.10
CA LEU A 80 6.35 1.53 9.42
C LEU A 80 7.87 1.51 9.19
N GLU A 81 8.32 2.05 8.08
CA GLU A 81 9.74 2.15 7.77
C GLU A 81 10.49 2.88 8.90
N GLN A 82 9.91 3.98 9.37
CA GLN A 82 10.48 4.76 10.47
C GLN A 82 10.53 3.95 11.77
N ALA A 83 9.48 3.22 12.09
CA ALA A 83 9.45 2.38 13.29
C ALA A 83 10.54 1.30 13.25
N CYS A 84 10.79 0.74 12.05
CA CYS A 84 11.86 -0.25 11.87
C CYS A 84 13.24 0.36 12.12
N THR A 85 13.44 1.60 11.65
CA THR A 85 14.71 2.32 11.86
C THR A 85 14.95 2.57 13.34
N GLU A 86 13.90 2.86 14.10
CA GLU A 86 13.99 3.06 15.53
C GLU A 86 14.11 1.75 16.33
N ALA A 87 13.92 0.62 15.65
CA ALA A 87 13.96 -0.72 16.23
C ALA A 87 13.01 -0.90 17.41
N ASP A 88 11.85 -0.26 17.35
CA ASP A 88 10.81 -0.35 18.38
C ASP A 88 9.82 -1.45 17.99
N ALA A 89 9.93 -2.61 18.64
CA ALA A 89 9.12 -3.79 18.31
C ALA A 89 7.60 -3.53 18.44
N SER A 90 7.20 -2.79 19.47
CA SER A 90 5.79 -2.46 19.67
C SER A 90 5.26 -1.57 18.55
N LEU A 91 6.03 -0.53 18.18
CA LEU A 91 5.65 0.35 17.07
C LEU A 91 5.64 -0.39 15.75
N MET A 92 6.60 -1.28 15.52
CA MET A 92 6.63 -2.08 14.29
C MET A 92 5.35 -2.89 14.13
N THR A 93 4.90 -3.53 15.19
CA THR A 93 3.67 -4.31 15.18
C THR A 93 2.45 -3.45 14.88
N ILE A 94 2.34 -2.30 15.57
CA ILE A 94 1.20 -1.39 15.41
C ILE A 94 1.20 -0.80 13.98
N LYS A 95 2.35 -0.33 13.52
CA LYS A 95 2.44 0.32 12.20
C LYS A 95 2.28 -0.68 11.06
N GLN A 96 2.72 -1.92 11.25
CA GLN A 96 2.47 -2.99 10.27
C GLN A 96 0.97 -3.24 10.13
N GLN A 97 0.24 -3.26 11.24
CA GLN A 97 -1.22 -3.46 11.20
C GLN A 97 -1.91 -2.31 10.48
N VAL A 98 -1.51 -1.06 10.75
CA VAL A 98 -2.07 0.12 10.08
C VAL A 98 -1.82 0.02 8.57
N MET A 99 -0.60 -0.32 8.17
CA MET A 99 -0.26 -0.49 6.75
C MET A 99 -1.10 -1.60 6.12
N SER A 100 -1.26 -2.72 6.81
CA SER A 100 -2.06 -3.84 6.34
C SER A 100 -3.52 -3.44 6.13
N ASP A 101 -4.09 -2.66 7.06
CA ASP A 101 -5.47 -2.18 6.94
C ASP A 101 -5.63 -1.25 5.73
N GLN A 102 -4.69 -0.34 5.52
CA GLN A 102 -4.70 0.54 4.36
C GLN A 102 -4.55 -0.23 3.06
N ALA A 103 -3.68 -1.23 3.04
CA ALA A 103 -3.48 -2.07 1.86
C ALA A 103 -4.74 -2.85 1.51
N ARG A 104 -5.48 -3.33 2.52
CA ARG A 104 -6.75 -4.01 2.29
C ARG A 104 -7.76 -3.08 1.63
N LEU A 105 -7.87 -1.85 2.12
CA LEU A 105 -8.76 -0.84 1.54
C LEU A 105 -8.39 -0.56 0.08
N VAL A 106 -7.10 -0.45 -0.22
CA VAL A 106 -6.61 -0.24 -1.58
C VAL A 106 -7.03 -1.42 -2.48
N ARG A 107 -6.83 -2.65 -2.01
CA ARG A 107 -7.18 -3.84 -2.79
C ARG A 107 -8.68 -3.92 -3.06
N GLU A 108 -9.49 -3.64 -2.05
CA GLU A 108 -10.96 -3.61 -2.20
C GLU A 108 -11.39 -2.53 -3.20
N THR A 109 -10.74 -1.37 -3.13
CA THR A 109 -11.01 -0.25 -4.02
C THR A 109 -10.66 -0.61 -5.47
N ILE A 110 -9.53 -1.28 -5.69
CA ILE A 110 -9.13 -1.74 -7.03
C ILE A 110 -10.17 -2.72 -7.58
N GLU A 111 -10.60 -3.68 -6.77
CA GLU A 111 -11.56 -4.68 -7.19
C GLU A 111 -12.89 -4.04 -7.56
N SER A 112 -13.37 -3.12 -6.74
CA SER A 112 -14.61 -2.39 -7.00
C SER A 112 -14.51 -1.59 -8.30
N TRP A 113 -13.39 -0.91 -8.53
CA TRP A 113 -13.18 -0.12 -9.73
C TRP A 113 -13.17 -0.99 -11.00
N ARG A 114 -12.57 -2.16 -10.91
CA ARG A 114 -12.49 -3.10 -12.04
C ARG A 114 -13.85 -3.65 -12.40
N THR A 115 -14.70 -3.94 -11.41
CA THR A 115 -16.03 -4.49 -11.66
C THR A 115 -17.02 -3.45 -12.17
N ASP A 116 -16.80 -2.17 -11.83
CA ASP A 116 -17.66 -1.07 -12.25
C ASP A 116 -17.32 -0.55 -13.65
N SER A 117 -16.21 -0.96 -14.21
CA SER A 117 -15.81 -0.54 -15.55
C SER A 117 -16.01 -1.67 -16.56
#